data_25a54927436822c5a4363426983d6a27
#
_entry.id   25a54927436822c5a4363426983d6a27
#
_cell.length_a   1.000
_cell.length_b   1.000
_cell.length_c   1.000
_cell.angle_alpha   90.00
_cell.angle_beta   90.00
_cell.angle_gamma   90.00
#
_symmetry.space_group_name_H-M   'P 1'
#
loop_
_entity.id
_entity.type
_entity.pdbx_description
1 polymer ?
#
loop_
_entity_poly.entity_id
_entity_poly.type
_entity_poly.pdbx_seq_one_letter_code
_entity_poly.pdbx_strand_id
1 'polypeptide(L)'
;MKPVPEQNDRCGFPSKEVIERNSIMNTVKVRNIEIGAGIPKICVPIVGVTREEILAAAETIKSTKADVVEWRVDWYEDIFDFAKTEETMKALREVLGETPILFTFRTSKEGGEKSIETETYVELNQNAAKTGLVDLVDVEAFTGDDAVKAVVETAHANGVKSHCF
;
A
#
# COMPACT_ATOMS: atom_id res chain seq x y z
N MET A 1 -22.94 67.38 -11.84
CA MET A 1 -22.76 66.07 -11.23
C MET A 1 -21.71 65.36 -12.03
N LYS A 2 -20.48 65.20 -11.51
CA LYS A 2 -19.40 64.51 -12.22
C LYS A 2 -19.44 63.04 -11.83
N PRO A 3 -19.19 62.11 -12.73
CA PRO A 3 -19.14 60.68 -12.37
C PRO A 3 -17.87 60.34 -11.60
N VAL A 4 -18.04 59.47 -10.59
CA VAL A 4 -16.97 58.92 -9.74
C VAL A 4 -16.15 57.95 -10.58
N PRO A 5 -14.81 57.95 -10.55
CA PRO A 5 -14.00 57.01 -11.26
C PRO A 5 -14.09 55.62 -10.61
N GLU A 6 -14.27 54.59 -11.45
CA GLU A 6 -14.14 53.18 -11.08
C GLU A 6 -12.79 52.85 -10.45
N GLN A 7 -12.83 52.31 -9.26
CA GLN A 7 -11.67 51.78 -8.58
C GLN A 7 -11.19 50.51 -9.32
N ASN A 8 -10.00 50.61 -9.84
CA ASN A 8 -9.22 49.52 -10.44
C ASN A 8 -8.78 48.57 -9.34
N ASP A 9 -9.45 47.43 -9.19
CA ASP A 9 -9.04 46.35 -8.33
C ASP A 9 -7.77 45.70 -8.87
N ARG A 10 -6.61 46.21 -8.40
CA ARG A 10 -5.31 45.60 -8.66
C ARG A 10 -5.01 44.51 -7.62
N CYS A 11 -5.86 43.52 -7.52
CA CYS A 11 -5.52 42.21 -6.95
C CYS A 11 -5.88 41.17 -8.00
N GLY A 12 -4.88 40.77 -8.76
CA GLY A 12 -5.02 39.76 -9.82
C GLY A 12 -5.26 38.37 -9.22
N PHE A 13 -6.43 38.14 -8.66
CA PHE A 13 -6.92 36.79 -8.50
C PHE A 13 -7.49 36.35 -9.84
N PRO A 14 -7.04 35.22 -10.39
CA PRO A 14 -7.61 34.71 -11.63
C PRO A 14 -9.10 34.43 -11.40
N SER A 15 -9.92 34.87 -12.35
CA SER A 15 -11.33 34.61 -12.42
C SER A 15 -11.64 33.12 -12.27
N LYS A 16 -12.81 32.77 -11.74
CA LYS A 16 -13.29 31.40 -11.42
C LYS A 16 -13.18 30.36 -12.55
N GLU A 17 -12.80 30.74 -13.76
CA GLU A 17 -12.63 29.86 -14.92
C GLU A 17 -11.32 29.05 -14.93
N VAL A 18 -10.40 29.23 -13.97
CA VAL A 18 -9.07 28.56 -13.99
C VAL A 18 -9.01 27.36 -13.04
N ILE A 19 -10.09 26.98 -12.36
CA ILE A 19 -10.10 25.85 -11.39
C ILE A 19 -10.95 24.67 -11.91
N GLU A 20 -11.14 24.52 -13.19
CA GLU A 20 -11.40 23.21 -13.79
C GLU A 20 -10.09 22.61 -14.35
N ARG A 21 -9.07 22.50 -13.50
CA ARG A 21 -8.14 21.41 -13.67
C ARG A 21 -8.91 20.16 -13.24
N ASN A 22 -9.54 19.49 -14.18
CA ASN A 22 -9.76 18.07 -14.12
C ASN A 22 -8.39 17.42 -13.93
N SER A 23 -7.87 17.39 -12.70
CA SER A 23 -6.87 16.42 -12.34
C SER A 23 -7.58 15.09 -12.45
N ILE A 24 -7.38 14.41 -13.58
CA ILE A 24 -7.71 13.00 -13.70
C ILE A 24 -6.86 12.35 -12.62
N MET A 25 -7.44 12.20 -11.42
CA MET A 25 -6.81 11.45 -10.36
C MET A 25 -6.79 10.01 -10.86
N ASN A 26 -5.60 9.50 -11.12
CA ASN A 26 -5.44 8.10 -11.48
C ASN A 26 -5.84 7.27 -10.26
N THR A 27 -6.98 6.60 -10.37
CA THR A 27 -7.45 5.70 -9.32
C THR A 27 -6.90 4.30 -9.54
N VAL A 28 -6.71 3.56 -8.47
CA VAL A 28 -6.24 2.17 -8.51
C VAL A 28 -7.32 1.27 -7.93
N LYS A 29 -7.86 0.39 -8.76
CA LYS A 29 -8.81 -0.62 -8.30
C LYS A 29 -8.06 -1.80 -7.72
N VAL A 30 -8.41 -2.16 -6.47
CA VAL A 30 -7.88 -3.31 -5.74
C VAL A 30 -9.06 -4.08 -5.18
N ARG A 31 -9.33 -5.28 -5.67
CA ARG A 31 -10.53 -6.06 -5.33
C ARG A 31 -11.82 -5.22 -5.41
N ASN A 32 -12.48 -5.05 -4.28
CA ASN A 32 -13.76 -4.33 -4.14
C ASN A 32 -13.63 -2.85 -3.80
N ILE A 33 -12.40 -2.32 -3.68
CA ILE A 33 -12.16 -0.91 -3.38
C ILE A 33 -11.48 -0.17 -4.53
N GLU A 34 -11.63 1.14 -4.51
CA GLU A 34 -10.95 2.06 -5.43
C GLU A 34 -10.16 3.09 -4.62
N ILE A 35 -8.82 3.00 -4.69
CA ILE A 35 -7.89 3.90 -4.02
C ILE A 35 -7.72 5.15 -4.88
N GLY A 36 -7.73 6.33 -4.26
CA GLY A 36 -7.63 7.62 -4.96
C GLY A 36 -8.97 8.22 -5.38
N ALA A 37 -10.10 7.54 -5.09
CA ALA A 37 -11.44 8.07 -5.33
C ALA A 37 -12.27 8.17 -4.05
N GLY A 38 -13.09 9.20 -3.96
CA GLY A 38 -14.05 9.39 -2.87
C GLY A 38 -13.39 9.63 -1.51
N ILE A 39 -13.90 8.98 -0.48
CA ILE A 39 -13.38 9.08 0.90
C ILE A 39 -12.04 8.35 0.98
N PRO A 40 -11.02 8.92 1.69
CA PRO A 40 -9.74 8.24 1.93
C PRO A 40 -9.93 6.85 2.53
N LYS A 41 -9.15 5.88 2.05
CA LYS A 41 -9.22 4.49 2.52
C LYS A 41 -8.45 4.33 3.83
N ILE A 42 -8.98 3.51 4.72
CA ILE A 42 -8.37 3.21 6.02
C ILE A 42 -7.53 1.94 5.85
N CYS A 43 -6.22 2.09 6.01
CA CYS A 43 -5.27 0.97 6.06
C CYS A 43 -4.91 0.68 7.53
N VAL A 44 -5.05 -0.58 7.95
CA VAL A 44 -4.76 -1.00 9.33
C VAL A 44 -3.65 -2.02 9.32
N PRO A 45 -2.52 -1.77 10.05
CA PRO A 45 -1.42 -2.70 10.10
C PRO A 45 -1.68 -3.88 11.06
N ILE A 46 -1.20 -5.05 10.69
CA ILE A 46 -0.99 -6.22 11.55
C ILE A 46 0.49 -6.32 11.86
N VAL A 47 0.83 -6.31 13.14
CA VAL A 47 2.16 -6.54 13.69
C VAL A 47 2.06 -7.73 14.63
N GLY A 48 2.61 -8.87 14.26
CA GLY A 48 2.60 -10.09 15.07
C GLY A 48 3.89 -10.87 14.85
N VAL A 49 4.41 -11.45 15.92
CA VAL A 49 5.64 -12.26 15.88
C VAL A 49 5.32 -13.67 15.46
N THR A 50 4.22 -14.23 15.98
CA THR A 50 3.78 -15.59 15.65
C THR A 50 2.58 -15.58 14.69
N ARG A 51 2.36 -16.72 14.05
CA ARG A 51 1.18 -16.93 13.20
C ARG A 51 -0.13 -16.71 13.97
N GLU A 52 -0.19 -17.19 15.20
CA GLU A 52 -1.37 -17.07 16.07
C GLU A 52 -1.70 -15.60 16.36
N GLU A 53 -0.68 -14.79 16.68
CA GLU A 53 -0.85 -13.35 16.92
C GLU A 53 -1.35 -12.63 15.65
N ILE A 54 -0.79 -12.97 14.49
CA ILE A 54 -1.17 -12.40 13.19
C ILE A 54 -2.65 -12.70 12.89
N LEU A 55 -3.08 -13.95 13.06
CA LEU A 55 -4.45 -14.35 12.78
C LEU A 55 -5.44 -13.79 13.80
N ALA A 56 -5.07 -13.69 15.08
CA ALA A 56 -5.89 -13.06 16.10
C ALA A 56 -6.10 -11.56 15.82
N ALA A 57 -5.06 -10.86 15.36
CA ALA A 57 -5.16 -9.48 14.93
C ALA A 57 -6.07 -9.34 13.69
N ALA A 58 -5.95 -10.23 12.72
CA ALA A 58 -6.79 -10.26 11.53
C ALA A 58 -8.29 -10.44 11.87
N GLU A 59 -8.62 -11.37 12.76
CA GLU A 59 -10.00 -11.56 13.22
C GLU A 59 -10.56 -10.31 13.93
N THR A 60 -9.72 -9.61 14.69
CA THR A 60 -10.10 -8.36 15.33
C THR A 60 -10.39 -7.28 14.29
N ILE A 61 -9.51 -7.11 13.30
CA ILE A 61 -9.62 -6.10 12.25
C ILE A 61 -10.83 -6.36 11.36
N LYS A 62 -11.16 -7.62 11.07
CA LYS A 62 -12.33 -8.03 10.28
C LYS A 62 -13.65 -7.43 10.81
N SER A 63 -13.73 -7.18 12.12
CA SER A 63 -14.89 -6.54 12.75
C SER A 63 -14.89 -5.02 12.61
N THR A 64 -13.86 -4.43 12.05
CA THR A 64 -13.67 -2.97 11.89
C THR A 64 -14.07 -2.51 10.48
N LYS A 65 -13.91 -1.20 10.23
CA LYS A 65 -14.12 -0.59 8.91
C LYS A 65 -12.80 -0.40 8.15
N ALA A 66 -11.84 -1.32 8.30
CA ALA A 66 -10.61 -1.28 7.54
C ALA A 66 -10.91 -1.54 6.05
N ASP A 67 -10.39 -0.70 5.17
CA ASP A 67 -10.49 -0.87 3.72
C ASP A 67 -9.33 -1.73 3.18
N VAL A 68 -8.16 -1.65 3.82
CA VAL A 68 -6.93 -2.40 3.49
C VAL A 68 -6.31 -2.90 4.78
N VAL A 69 -5.77 -4.09 4.76
CA VAL A 69 -4.95 -4.62 5.85
C VAL A 69 -3.50 -4.69 5.39
N GLU A 70 -2.62 -4.03 6.12
CA GLU A 70 -1.18 -4.11 5.90
C GLU A 70 -0.60 -5.20 6.79
N TRP A 71 -0.04 -6.27 6.21
CA TRP A 71 0.72 -7.22 6.99
C TRP A 71 2.19 -6.83 7.04
N ARG A 72 2.66 -6.38 8.22
CA ARG A 72 4.04 -6.02 8.54
C ARG A 72 4.84 -7.28 8.82
N VAL A 73 5.33 -7.88 7.76
CA VAL A 73 5.99 -9.19 7.82
C VAL A 73 7.39 -9.13 8.43
N ASP A 74 7.98 -7.96 8.54
CA ASP A 74 9.25 -7.75 9.24
C ASP A 74 9.18 -8.10 10.74
N TRP A 75 7.98 -8.11 11.35
CA TRP A 75 7.75 -8.60 12.71
C TRP A 75 7.73 -10.12 12.80
N TYR A 76 7.27 -10.81 11.74
CA TYR A 76 7.03 -12.25 11.76
C TYR A 76 8.34 -13.04 11.93
N GLU A 77 8.40 -13.96 12.92
CA GLU A 77 9.60 -14.72 13.24
C GLU A 77 10.08 -15.62 12.11
N ASP A 78 9.17 -16.25 11.38
CA ASP A 78 9.45 -17.19 10.30
C ASP A 78 9.50 -16.55 8.91
N ILE A 79 9.64 -15.22 8.80
CA ILE A 79 9.57 -14.52 7.51
C ILE A 79 10.56 -15.01 6.45
N PHE A 80 11.71 -15.52 6.88
CA PHE A 80 12.73 -16.08 5.98
C PHE A 80 12.50 -17.55 5.61
N ASP A 81 11.52 -18.22 6.23
CA ASP A 81 10.98 -19.50 5.78
C ASP A 81 9.74 -19.24 4.92
N PHE A 82 9.95 -19.21 3.60
CA PHE A 82 8.88 -18.83 2.69
C PHE A 82 7.70 -19.81 2.70
N ALA A 83 7.92 -21.09 2.96
CA ALA A 83 6.84 -22.06 3.06
C ALA A 83 5.90 -21.75 4.22
N LYS A 84 6.45 -21.45 5.41
CA LYS A 84 5.66 -21.01 6.57
C LYS A 84 5.00 -19.66 6.34
N THR A 85 5.70 -18.73 5.65
CA THR A 85 5.16 -17.43 5.29
C THR A 85 3.96 -17.58 4.36
N GLU A 86 4.03 -18.45 3.35
CA GLU A 86 2.94 -18.74 2.44
C GLU A 86 1.75 -19.40 3.14
N GLU A 87 1.99 -20.34 4.07
CA GLU A 87 0.93 -20.92 4.91
C GLU A 87 0.21 -19.87 5.74
N THR A 88 0.96 -18.93 6.30
CA THR A 88 0.39 -17.82 7.08
C THR A 88 -0.40 -16.86 6.18
N MET A 89 0.10 -16.56 4.95
CA MET A 89 -0.65 -15.79 3.96
C MET A 89 -1.97 -16.45 3.57
N LYS A 90 -1.97 -17.79 3.38
CA LYS A 90 -3.21 -18.54 3.07
C LYS A 90 -4.24 -18.38 4.18
N ALA A 91 -3.82 -18.61 5.42
CA ALA A 91 -4.71 -18.47 6.58
C ALA A 91 -5.20 -17.02 6.75
N LEU A 92 -4.32 -16.02 6.55
CA LEU A 92 -4.66 -14.61 6.61
C LEU A 92 -5.70 -14.24 5.55
N ARG A 93 -5.54 -14.75 4.32
CA ARG A 93 -6.51 -14.58 3.23
C ARG A 93 -7.86 -15.21 3.55
N GLU A 94 -7.89 -16.40 4.17
CA GLU A 94 -9.13 -17.06 4.58
C GLU A 94 -9.88 -16.21 5.63
N VAL A 95 -9.17 -15.64 6.60
CA VAL A 95 -9.76 -14.77 7.63
C VAL A 95 -10.30 -13.48 7.02
N LEU A 96 -9.49 -12.78 6.20
CA LEU A 96 -9.79 -11.45 5.68
C LEU A 96 -10.75 -11.47 4.46
N GLY A 97 -10.90 -12.62 3.81
CA GLY A 97 -11.78 -12.78 2.64
C GLY A 97 -11.44 -11.79 1.53
N GLU A 98 -12.36 -10.88 1.19
CA GLU A 98 -12.19 -9.89 0.12
C GLU A 98 -11.49 -8.60 0.54
N THR A 99 -11.11 -8.46 1.80
CA THR A 99 -10.33 -7.28 2.24
C THR A 99 -8.94 -7.30 1.61
N PRO A 100 -8.52 -6.25 0.89
CA PRO A 100 -7.18 -6.16 0.31
C PRO A 100 -6.07 -6.34 1.33
N ILE A 101 -5.04 -7.12 0.97
CA ILE A 101 -3.83 -7.34 1.78
C ILE A 101 -2.66 -6.65 1.11
N LEU A 102 -2.03 -5.73 1.84
CA LEU A 102 -0.74 -5.13 1.52
C LEU A 102 0.36 -5.90 2.26
N PHE A 103 1.27 -6.51 1.50
CA PHE A 103 2.44 -7.21 2.03
C PHE A 103 3.59 -6.22 2.19
N THR A 104 4.05 -5.97 3.42
CA THR A 104 5.09 -4.98 3.72
C THR A 104 6.22 -5.59 4.52
N PHE A 105 7.40 -5.71 3.92
CA PHE A 105 8.65 -5.91 4.67
C PHE A 105 9.33 -4.55 4.82
N ARG A 106 9.20 -3.91 5.98
CA ARG A 106 9.92 -2.68 6.29
C ARG A 106 11.31 -3.03 6.78
N THR A 107 12.35 -2.57 6.06
CA THR A 107 13.74 -2.82 6.45
C THR A 107 14.12 -2.00 7.68
N SER A 108 15.11 -2.48 8.43
CA SER A 108 15.65 -1.72 9.57
C SER A 108 16.26 -0.36 9.15
N LYS A 109 16.61 -0.19 7.88
CA LYS A 109 17.09 1.10 7.33
C LYS A 109 15.98 2.15 7.28
N GLU A 110 14.73 1.71 7.12
CA GLU A 110 13.52 2.54 7.07
C GLU A 110 12.66 2.40 8.34
N GLY A 111 13.28 1.95 9.45
CA GLY A 111 12.64 1.87 10.76
C GLY A 111 11.83 0.60 11.03
N GLY A 112 12.06 -0.47 10.26
CA GLY A 112 11.48 -1.79 10.50
C GLY A 112 12.28 -2.63 11.49
N GLU A 113 11.78 -3.85 11.77
CA GLU A 113 12.33 -4.73 12.82
C GLU A 113 13.55 -5.53 12.36
N LYS A 114 13.65 -5.87 11.07
CA LYS A 114 14.72 -6.75 10.58
C LYS A 114 15.51 -6.11 9.47
N SER A 115 16.82 -6.42 9.45
CA SER A 115 17.67 -6.17 8.29
C SER A 115 17.51 -7.31 7.29
N ILE A 116 17.70 -6.99 6.02
CA ILE A 116 17.63 -7.93 4.91
C ILE A 116 18.59 -7.46 3.82
N GLU A 117 19.21 -8.39 3.11
CA GLU A 117 19.99 -8.08 1.91
C GLU A 117 19.04 -7.77 0.75
N THR A 118 19.48 -6.89 -0.16
CA THR A 118 18.65 -6.41 -1.26
C THR A 118 18.10 -7.56 -2.13
N GLU A 119 18.93 -8.54 -2.44
CA GLU A 119 18.55 -9.69 -3.25
C GLU A 119 17.44 -10.52 -2.57
N THR A 120 17.57 -10.76 -1.27
CA THR A 120 16.58 -11.49 -0.47
C THR A 120 15.28 -10.69 -0.35
N TYR A 121 15.38 -9.36 -0.19
CA TYR A 121 14.21 -8.47 -0.18
C TYR A 121 13.42 -8.54 -1.49
N VAL A 122 14.13 -8.49 -2.61
CA VAL A 122 13.51 -8.62 -3.95
C VAL A 122 12.84 -9.98 -4.09
N GLU A 123 13.55 -11.07 -3.75
CA GLU A 123 13.02 -12.44 -3.83
C GLU A 123 11.76 -12.61 -2.97
N LEU A 124 11.77 -12.12 -1.73
CA LEU A 124 10.66 -12.18 -0.81
C LEU A 124 9.40 -11.51 -1.38
N ASN A 125 9.52 -10.28 -1.87
CA ASN A 125 8.41 -9.55 -2.46
C ASN A 125 7.90 -10.21 -3.76
N GLN A 126 8.81 -10.68 -4.61
CA GLN A 126 8.45 -11.40 -5.84
C GLN A 126 7.70 -12.69 -5.54
N ASN A 127 8.16 -13.46 -4.54
CA ASN A 127 7.50 -14.70 -4.14
C ASN A 127 6.11 -14.40 -3.56
N ALA A 128 5.95 -13.40 -2.71
CA ALA A 128 4.64 -12.98 -2.21
C ALA A 128 3.68 -12.61 -3.35
N ALA A 129 4.14 -11.82 -4.32
CA ALA A 129 3.34 -11.42 -5.47
C ALA A 129 2.88 -12.61 -6.33
N LYS A 130 3.71 -13.63 -6.49
CA LYS A 130 3.41 -14.84 -7.29
C LYS A 130 2.37 -15.77 -6.64
N THR A 131 2.13 -15.65 -5.34
CA THR A 131 1.16 -16.53 -4.64
C THR A 131 -0.30 -16.27 -5.04
N GLY A 132 -0.63 -15.05 -5.49
CA GLY A 132 -2.01 -14.60 -5.67
C GLY A 132 -2.81 -14.41 -4.36
N LEU A 133 -2.14 -14.45 -3.21
CA LEU A 133 -2.75 -14.32 -1.88
C LEU A 133 -2.75 -12.88 -1.38
N VAL A 134 -1.87 -12.03 -1.92
CA VAL A 134 -1.76 -10.61 -1.58
C VAL A 134 -2.20 -9.75 -2.77
N ASP A 135 -2.63 -8.54 -2.51
CA ASP A 135 -3.20 -7.64 -3.51
C ASP A 135 -2.27 -6.47 -3.83
N LEU A 136 -1.44 -6.11 -2.85
CA LEU A 136 -0.43 -5.08 -2.97
C LEU A 136 0.88 -5.57 -2.32
N VAL A 137 2.01 -5.09 -2.85
CA VAL A 137 3.32 -5.21 -2.21
C VAL A 137 3.87 -3.81 -1.95
N ASP A 138 4.50 -3.62 -0.79
CA ASP A 138 5.21 -2.39 -0.46
C ASP A 138 6.66 -2.48 -0.95
N VAL A 139 7.12 -1.43 -1.61
CA VAL A 139 8.47 -1.35 -2.19
C VAL A 139 9.16 -0.10 -1.67
N GLU A 140 10.25 -0.28 -0.94
CA GLU A 140 11.08 0.83 -0.49
C GLU A 140 11.84 1.46 -1.68
N ALA A 141 11.55 2.73 -1.99
CA ALA A 141 12.09 3.42 -3.16
C ALA A 141 13.62 3.57 -3.13
N PHE A 142 14.22 3.61 -1.94
CA PHE A 142 15.66 3.76 -1.76
C PHE A 142 16.44 2.44 -1.79
N THR A 143 15.79 1.30 -2.03
CA THR A 143 16.47 -0.01 -2.18
C THR A 143 17.35 -0.06 -3.45
N GLY A 144 17.07 0.80 -4.42
CA GLY A 144 17.78 0.93 -5.71
C GLY A 144 16.88 0.64 -6.90
N ASP A 145 17.11 1.35 -8.00
CA ASP A 145 16.24 1.33 -9.19
C ASP A 145 16.01 -0.08 -9.76
N ASP A 146 17.05 -0.91 -9.83
CA ASP A 146 16.94 -2.27 -10.36
C ASP A 146 16.11 -3.16 -9.45
N ALA A 147 16.25 -3.03 -8.13
CA ALA A 147 15.46 -3.78 -7.15
C ALA A 147 13.99 -3.38 -7.21
N VAL A 148 13.72 -2.07 -7.19
CA VAL A 148 12.36 -1.52 -7.33
C VAL A 148 11.71 -2.02 -8.61
N LYS A 149 12.41 -1.91 -9.74
CA LYS A 149 11.92 -2.36 -11.05
C LYS A 149 11.59 -3.85 -11.04
N ALA A 150 12.48 -4.69 -10.52
CA ALA A 150 12.30 -6.14 -10.49
C ALA A 150 11.05 -6.55 -9.67
N VAL A 151 10.81 -5.91 -8.52
CA VAL A 151 9.62 -6.17 -7.70
C VAL A 151 8.36 -5.68 -8.41
N VAL A 152 8.34 -4.45 -8.91
CA VAL A 152 7.19 -3.82 -9.56
C VAL A 152 6.76 -4.61 -10.82
N GLU A 153 7.71 -4.99 -11.67
CA GLU A 153 7.43 -5.76 -12.88
C GLU A 153 6.82 -7.13 -12.53
N THR A 154 7.38 -7.81 -11.51
CA THR A 154 6.84 -9.11 -11.06
C THR A 154 5.44 -8.95 -10.46
N ALA A 155 5.22 -7.95 -9.61
CA ALA A 155 3.92 -7.69 -9.03
C ALA A 155 2.86 -7.44 -10.11
N HIS A 156 3.13 -6.54 -11.05
CA HIS A 156 2.21 -6.21 -12.13
C HIS A 156 1.93 -7.39 -13.07
N ALA A 157 2.93 -8.23 -13.36
CA ALA A 157 2.77 -9.44 -14.18
C ALA A 157 1.84 -10.47 -13.51
N ASN A 158 1.70 -10.44 -12.17
CA ASN A 158 0.82 -11.31 -11.40
C ASN A 158 -0.49 -10.61 -10.95
N GLY A 159 -0.79 -9.41 -11.47
CA GLY A 159 -2.00 -8.66 -11.14
C GLY A 159 -1.98 -7.98 -9.77
N VAL A 160 -0.86 -8.03 -9.06
CA VAL A 160 -0.62 -7.37 -7.77
C VAL A 160 -0.21 -5.93 -8.00
N LYS A 161 -0.69 -5.00 -7.17
CA LYS A 161 -0.30 -3.59 -7.23
C LYS A 161 0.94 -3.34 -6.40
N SER A 162 1.70 -2.31 -6.74
CA SER A 162 2.86 -1.88 -5.95
C SER A 162 2.53 -0.55 -5.26
N HIS A 163 2.90 -0.45 -3.99
CA HIS A 163 2.95 0.77 -3.22
C HIS A 163 4.43 1.12 -3.05
N CYS A 164 4.86 2.30 -3.48
CA CYS A 164 6.24 2.76 -3.28
C CYS A 164 6.28 3.71 -2.09
N PHE A 165 7.13 3.40 -1.15
CA PHE A 165 7.35 4.20 0.08
C PHE A 165 8.69 4.93 0.00
#